data_7b31dd4ad521b8eb3cea5d251232d67d
#
_entry.id   7b31dd4ad521b8eb3cea5d251232d67d
#
_cell.length_a   1.000
_cell.length_b   1.000
_cell.length_c   1.000
_cell.angle_alpha   90.00
_cell.angle_beta   90.00
_cell.angle_gamma   90.00
#
_symmetry.space_group_name_H-M   'P 1'
#
loop_
_entity.id
_entity.type
_entity.pdbx_description
1 polymer ?
#
loop_
_entity_poly.entity_id
_entity_poly.type
_entity_poly.pdbx_seq_one_letter_code
_entity_poly.pdbx_strand_id
1 'polypeptide(L)'
;MPTERFNRLPDKKKEAIRIAAAKEFARVLPEEVSINRIIRDAEISRGSFYTYFEDKGDLLRWLVEDVVDRNMQFYIQRLKENGGDSWDVFDRILD
;
A
#
# COMPACT_ATOMS: atom_id res chain seq x y z
N MET A 1 0.03 0.58 -12.14
CA MET A 1 -0.94 -0.31 -11.51
C MET A 1 -0.39 -1.72 -11.45
N PRO A 2 -0.56 -2.44 -10.35
CA PRO A 2 -0.12 -3.83 -10.30
C PRO A 2 -0.91 -4.71 -11.28
N THR A 3 -0.32 -5.80 -11.68
CA THR A 3 -0.93 -6.71 -12.64
C THR A 3 -2.08 -7.50 -12.02
N GLU A 4 -2.87 -8.14 -12.88
CA GLU A 4 -3.94 -9.02 -12.44
C GLU A 4 -3.42 -10.19 -11.60
N ARG A 5 -2.22 -10.70 -11.92
CA ARG A 5 -1.59 -11.76 -11.13
C ARG A 5 -1.36 -11.32 -9.69
N PHE A 6 -0.94 -10.06 -9.49
CA PHE A 6 -0.81 -9.53 -8.14
C PHE A 6 -2.15 -9.50 -7.43
N ASN A 7 -3.21 -9.05 -8.11
CA ASN A 7 -4.53 -8.96 -7.52
C ASN A 7 -5.09 -10.32 -7.09
N ARG A 8 -4.63 -11.40 -7.71
CA ARG A 8 -5.05 -12.77 -7.38
C ARG A 8 -4.27 -13.39 -6.22
N LEU A 9 -3.22 -12.72 -5.73
CA LEU A 9 -2.44 -13.25 -4.62
C LEU A 9 -3.30 -13.33 -3.35
N PRO A 10 -3.03 -14.33 -2.49
CA PRO A 10 -3.64 -14.37 -1.16
C PRO A 10 -3.30 -13.09 -0.37
N ASP A 11 -4.21 -12.66 0.49
CA ASP A 11 -4.03 -11.45 1.28
C ASP A 11 -2.74 -11.48 2.11
N LYS A 12 -2.37 -12.65 2.60
CA LYS A 12 -1.14 -12.85 3.38
C LYS A 12 0.10 -12.48 2.58
N LYS A 13 0.15 -12.85 1.29
CA LYS A 13 1.27 -12.53 0.41
C LYS A 13 1.28 -11.04 0.05
N LYS A 14 0.12 -10.47 -0.22
CA LYS A 14 0.01 -9.03 -0.45
C LYS A 14 0.49 -8.24 0.76
N GLU A 15 0.14 -8.70 1.95
CA GLU A 15 0.56 -8.07 3.20
C GLU A 15 2.08 -8.11 3.37
N ALA A 16 2.71 -9.23 3.05
CA ALA A 16 4.16 -9.36 3.12
C ALA A 16 4.86 -8.36 2.18
N ILE A 17 4.35 -8.21 0.96
CA ILE A 17 4.87 -7.25 -0.02
C ILE A 17 4.64 -5.82 0.48
N ARG A 18 3.47 -5.53 1.04
CA ARG A 18 3.13 -4.21 1.58
C ARG A 18 4.07 -3.81 2.70
N ILE A 19 4.31 -4.70 3.65
CA ILE A 19 5.19 -4.44 4.79
C ILE A 19 6.63 -4.21 4.31
N ALA A 20 7.13 -5.08 3.43
CA ALA A 20 8.47 -4.96 2.89
C ALA A 20 8.67 -3.65 2.14
N ALA A 21 7.70 -3.28 1.29
CA ALA A 21 7.74 -2.05 0.53
C ALA A 21 7.67 -0.82 1.45
N ALA A 22 6.76 -0.84 2.42
CA ALA A 22 6.59 0.28 3.35
C ALA A 22 7.87 0.52 4.15
N LYS A 23 8.52 -0.54 4.62
CA LYS A 23 9.80 -0.44 5.35
C LYS A 23 10.87 0.21 4.49
N GLU A 24 10.98 -0.22 3.24
CA GLU A 24 12.03 0.29 2.36
C GLU A 24 11.77 1.75 1.97
N PHE A 25 10.54 2.09 1.62
CA PHE A 25 10.20 3.47 1.27
C PHE A 25 10.26 4.44 2.47
N ALA A 26 10.13 3.92 3.69
CA ALA A 26 10.32 4.73 4.89
C ALA A 26 11.79 4.93 5.24
N ARG A 27 12.68 4.06 4.76
CA ARG A 27 14.09 4.07 5.10
C ARG A 27 14.90 5.04 4.24
N VAL A 28 14.58 5.15 2.95
CA VAL A 28 15.36 5.92 1.98
C VAL A 28 14.43 6.69 1.04
N LEU A 29 15.02 7.62 0.27
CA LEU A 29 14.28 8.33 -0.78
C LEU A 29 13.81 7.35 -1.86
N PRO A 30 12.72 7.67 -2.59
CA PRO A 30 12.18 6.75 -3.60
C PRO A 30 13.19 6.28 -4.63
N GLU A 31 14.09 7.15 -5.09
CA GLU A 31 15.11 6.80 -6.08
C GLU A 31 16.18 5.86 -5.51
N GLU A 32 16.31 5.78 -4.20
CA GLU A 32 17.29 4.92 -3.53
C GLU A 32 16.71 3.58 -3.06
N VAL A 33 15.41 3.38 -3.24
CA VAL A 33 14.73 2.16 -2.83
C VAL A 33 15.32 0.95 -3.57
N SER A 34 15.63 -0.10 -2.83
CA SER A 34 16.22 -1.32 -3.35
C SER A 34 15.15 -2.40 -3.55
N ILE A 35 14.90 -2.75 -4.81
CA ILE A 35 14.01 -3.87 -5.13
C ILE A 35 14.52 -5.17 -4.49
N ASN A 36 15.85 -5.37 -4.47
CA ASN A 36 16.45 -6.57 -3.88
C ASN A 36 16.11 -6.72 -2.40
N ARG A 37 16.09 -5.62 -1.64
CA ARG A 37 15.68 -5.67 -0.23
C ARG A 37 14.21 -6.02 -0.08
N ILE A 38 13.37 -5.45 -0.92
CA ILE A 38 11.92 -5.70 -0.87
C ILE A 38 11.62 -7.15 -1.16
N ILE A 39 12.18 -7.71 -2.24
CA ILE A 39 11.91 -9.10 -2.61
C ILE A 39 12.44 -10.08 -1.56
N ARG A 40 13.59 -9.78 -0.96
CA ARG A 40 14.14 -10.61 0.11
C ARG A 40 13.24 -10.60 1.34
N ASP A 41 12.81 -9.42 1.77
CA ASP A 41 11.97 -9.29 2.96
C ASP A 41 10.56 -9.86 2.73
N ALA A 42 10.04 -9.76 1.52
CA ALA A 42 8.74 -10.32 1.15
C ALA A 42 8.81 -11.81 0.77
N GLU A 43 10.02 -12.35 0.68
CA GLU A 43 10.26 -13.76 0.29
C GLU A 43 9.68 -14.10 -1.08
N ILE A 44 9.88 -13.22 -2.05
CA ILE A 44 9.50 -13.46 -3.44
C ILE A 44 10.73 -13.40 -4.34
N SER A 45 10.63 -13.98 -5.53
CA SER A 45 11.71 -13.91 -6.52
C SER A 45 11.67 -12.59 -7.27
N ARG A 46 12.81 -12.22 -7.87
CA ARG A 46 12.88 -11.02 -8.71
C ARG A 46 11.94 -11.13 -9.92
N GLY A 47 11.83 -12.33 -10.50
CA GLY A 47 10.90 -12.56 -11.60
C GLY A 47 9.45 -12.35 -11.17
N SER A 48 9.10 -12.80 -9.96
CA SER A 48 7.76 -12.57 -9.42
C SER A 48 7.48 -11.08 -9.24
N PHE A 49 8.45 -10.32 -8.74
CA PHE A 49 8.29 -8.87 -8.58
C PHE A 49 7.90 -8.22 -9.91
N TYR A 50 8.66 -8.50 -10.98
CA TYR A 50 8.38 -7.91 -12.29
C TYR A 50 7.15 -8.49 -12.97
N THR A 51 6.64 -9.62 -12.49
CA THR A 51 5.33 -10.13 -12.89
C THR A 51 4.20 -9.28 -12.27
N TYR A 52 4.42 -8.76 -11.06
CA TYR A 52 3.40 -8.01 -10.32
C TYR A 52 3.47 -6.50 -10.57
N PHE A 53 4.65 -5.95 -10.73
CA PHE A 53 4.86 -4.50 -10.90
C PHE A 53 5.82 -4.24 -12.06
N GLU A 54 5.57 -3.16 -12.79
CA GLU A 54 6.44 -2.76 -13.89
C GLU A 54 7.81 -2.29 -13.39
N ASP A 55 7.80 -1.47 -12.34
CA ASP A 55 9.01 -0.86 -11.78
C ASP A 55 8.75 -0.38 -10.35
N LYS A 56 9.74 0.30 -9.76
CA LYS A 56 9.60 0.86 -8.41
C LYS A 56 8.49 1.89 -8.31
N GLY A 57 8.31 2.69 -9.36
CA GLY A 57 7.26 3.70 -9.40
C GLY A 57 5.87 3.09 -9.36
N ASP A 58 5.69 1.97 -10.06
CA ASP A 58 4.43 1.24 -10.06
C ASP A 58 4.13 0.70 -8.66
N LEU A 59 5.14 0.15 -7.98
CA LEU A 59 5.01 -0.33 -6.60
C LEU A 59 4.65 0.81 -5.65
N LEU A 60 5.30 1.96 -5.78
CA LEU A 60 5.02 3.12 -4.95
C LEU A 60 3.59 3.62 -5.14
N ARG A 61 3.13 3.71 -6.38
CA ARG A 61 1.75 4.11 -6.68
C ARG A 61 0.75 3.18 -6.02
N TRP A 62 0.97 1.87 -6.12
CA TRP A 62 0.11 0.89 -5.46
C TRP A 62 0.10 1.07 -3.94
N LEU A 63 1.28 1.26 -3.35
CA LEU A 63 1.41 1.41 -1.90
C LEU A 63 0.67 2.66 -1.40
N VAL A 64 0.81 3.78 -2.11
CA VAL A 64 0.12 5.02 -1.75
C VAL A 64 -1.39 4.85 -1.87
N GLU A 65 -1.87 4.25 -2.96
CA GLU A 65 -3.30 3.98 -3.16
C GLU A 65 -3.86 3.08 -2.06
N ASP A 66 -3.11 2.06 -1.68
CA ASP A 66 -3.50 1.13 -0.62
C ASP A 66 -3.63 1.84 0.73
N VAL A 67 -2.67 2.70 1.06
CA VAL A 67 -2.70 3.46 2.31
C VAL A 67 -3.88 4.42 2.33
N VAL A 68 -4.12 5.12 1.22
CA VAL A 68 -5.24 6.05 1.10
C VAL A 68 -6.58 5.31 1.26
N ASP A 69 -6.74 4.17 0.58
CA ASP A 69 -7.96 3.36 0.69
C ASP A 69 -8.21 2.91 2.13
N ARG A 70 -7.18 2.47 2.83
CA ARG A 70 -7.30 2.04 4.23
C ARG A 70 -7.70 3.18 5.14
N ASN A 71 -7.13 4.36 4.94
CA ASN A 71 -7.48 5.55 5.71
C ASN A 71 -8.91 5.97 5.44
N MET A 72 -9.34 5.93 4.18
CA MET A 72 -10.73 6.26 3.82
C MET A 72 -11.72 5.29 4.47
N GLN A 73 -11.40 3.99 4.46
CA GLN A 73 -12.25 3.00 5.11
C GLN A 73 -12.34 3.25 6.62
N PHE A 74 -11.23 3.63 7.24
CA PHE A 74 -11.21 3.98 8.65
C PHE A 74 -12.13 5.16 8.96
N TYR A 75 -12.08 6.21 8.15
CA TYR A 75 -12.94 7.38 8.33
C TYR A 75 -14.41 7.03 8.10
N ILE A 76 -14.71 6.25 7.06
CA ILE A 76 -16.08 5.80 6.79
C ILE A 76 -16.61 5.00 7.96
N GLN A 77 -15.80 4.11 8.53
CA GLN A 77 -16.18 3.30 9.70
C GLN A 77 -16.52 4.20 10.89
N ARG A 78 -15.69 5.21 11.15
CA ARG A 78 -15.94 6.15 12.24
C ARG A 78 -17.20 6.97 12.03
N LEU A 79 -17.48 7.35 10.80
CA LEU A 79 -18.70 8.07 10.47
C LEU A 79 -19.95 7.22 10.78
N LYS A 80 -19.88 5.94 10.44
CA LYS A 80 -20.96 5.00 10.72
C LYS A 80 -21.17 4.81 12.22
N GLU A 81 -20.09 4.74 12.99
CA GLU A 81 -20.13 4.56 14.44
C GLU A 81 -20.69 5.78 15.15
N ASN A 82 -20.43 6.99 14.62
CA ASN A 82 -20.87 8.24 15.21
C ASN A 82 -22.31 8.63 14.84
N GLY A 83 -23.04 7.75 14.17
CA GLY A 83 -24.47 7.95 13.93
C GLY A 83 -24.82 9.12 13.02
N GLY A 84 -23.93 9.53 12.13
CA GLY A 84 -24.21 10.57 11.18
C GLY A 84 -23.63 11.95 11.51
N ASP A 85 -22.81 12.03 12.55
CA ASP A 85 -22.10 13.27 12.88
C ASP A 85 -20.86 13.41 11.99
N SER A 86 -21.12 13.33 10.69
CA SER A 86 -20.08 13.22 9.66
C SER A 86 -19.32 14.52 9.42
N TRP A 87 -19.94 15.66 9.73
CA TRP A 87 -19.36 16.96 9.45
C TRP A 87 -18.15 17.27 10.31
N ASP A 88 -18.15 16.83 11.57
CA ASP A 88 -17.02 17.00 12.48
C ASP A 88 -15.75 16.33 11.93
N VAL A 89 -15.89 15.16 11.35
CA VAL A 89 -14.77 14.41 10.79
C VAL A 89 -14.24 15.10 9.54
N PHE A 90 -15.12 15.57 8.67
CA PHE A 90 -14.72 16.29 7.46
C PHE A 90 -14.01 17.60 7.81
N ASP A 91 -14.50 18.33 8.78
CA ASP A 91 -13.86 19.57 9.25
C ASP A 91 -12.44 19.30 9.75
N ARG A 92 -12.21 18.20 10.44
CA ARG A 92 -10.88 17.82 10.93
C ARG A 92 -9.94 17.40 9.80
N ILE A 93 -10.46 16.81 8.75
CA ILE A 93 -9.66 16.39 7.61
C ILE A 93 -9.25 17.60 6.76
N LEU A 94 -10.15 18.57 6.62
CA LEU A 94 -9.93 19.77 5.80
C LEU A 94 -9.12 20.84 6.49
N ASP A 95 -9.02 20.79 7.80
CA ASP A 95 -8.18 21.66 8.59
C ASP A 95 -6.75 21.11 8.64
#